data_849c15b62b4e4da2900e5e5418d2ea81
#
_entry.id   849c15b62b4e4da2900e5e5418d2ea81
#
_cell.length_a   1.000
_cell.length_b   1.000
_cell.length_c   1.000
_cell.angle_alpha   90.00
_cell.angle_beta   90.00
_cell.angle_gamma   90.00
#
_symmetry.space_group_name_H-M   'P 1'
#
loop_
_entity.id
_entity.type
_entity.pdbx_description
1 polymer ?
#
loop_
_entity_poly.entity_id
_entity_poly.type
_entity_poly.pdbx_seq_one_letter_code
_entity_poly.pdbx_strand_id
1 'polypeptide(L)'
;IKDMLPHDQLTAMLTAADLFICPSIYEPLGIVNLEAMGCETAVLGSRVGGIPEVVADKETGELVDYNGEAAPFEKALTESITRLMAQPELLKKYGAAGRARAQKLFGWDAVAALTVDLYRRVIA
;
A
#
# COMPACT_ATOMS: atom_id res chain seq x y z
N ILE A 1 -19.25 -4.34 4.42
CA ILE A 1 -19.51 -3.41 3.30
C ILE A 1 -19.98 -4.27 2.14
N LYS A 2 -21.16 -4.00 1.60
CA LYS A 2 -21.74 -4.78 0.48
C LYS A 2 -21.66 -4.03 -0.85
N ASP A 3 -21.56 -2.71 -0.81
CA ASP A 3 -21.55 -1.83 -1.97
C ASP A 3 -20.30 -0.95 -1.98
N MET A 4 -19.99 -0.37 -3.12
CA MET A 4 -18.89 0.58 -3.26
C MET A 4 -19.19 1.84 -2.44
N LEU A 5 -18.29 2.22 -1.55
CA LEU A 5 -18.44 3.42 -0.75
C LEU A 5 -18.19 4.68 -1.58
N PRO A 6 -18.89 5.79 -1.31
CA PRO A 6 -18.47 7.10 -1.78
C PRO A 6 -17.05 7.43 -1.35
N HIS A 7 -16.32 8.19 -2.18
CA HIS A 7 -14.89 8.45 -1.97
C HIS A 7 -14.57 9.11 -0.63
N ASP A 8 -15.40 10.04 -0.17
CA ASP A 8 -15.29 10.70 1.14
C ASP A 8 -15.42 9.73 2.31
N GLN A 9 -16.36 8.78 2.21
CA GLN A 9 -16.52 7.74 3.23
C GLN A 9 -15.36 6.75 3.24
N LEU A 10 -14.86 6.36 2.07
CA LEU A 10 -13.67 5.51 1.96
C LEU A 10 -12.45 6.21 2.58
N THR A 11 -12.23 7.47 2.23
CA THR A 11 -11.14 8.27 2.79
C THR A 11 -11.24 8.40 4.30
N ALA A 12 -12.45 8.68 4.83
CA ALA A 12 -12.68 8.75 6.27
C ALA A 12 -12.37 7.42 6.98
N MET A 13 -12.79 6.30 6.38
CA MET A 13 -12.54 4.97 6.90
C MET A 13 -11.05 4.62 6.92
N LEU A 14 -10.34 4.88 5.81
CA LEU A 14 -8.91 4.66 5.72
C LEU A 14 -8.15 5.53 6.73
N THR A 15 -8.50 6.81 6.84
CA THR A 15 -7.87 7.73 7.81
C THR A 15 -8.09 7.32 9.26
N ALA A 16 -9.22 6.67 9.58
CA ALA A 16 -9.51 6.18 10.91
C ALA A 16 -8.88 4.83 11.25
N ALA A 17 -8.33 4.14 10.25
CA ALA A 17 -7.73 2.82 10.43
C ALA A 17 -6.29 2.93 10.92
N ASP A 18 -5.88 2.09 11.86
CA ASP A 18 -4.49 1.98 12.30
C ASP A 18 -3.63 1.19 11.32
N LEU A 19 -4.22 0.23 10.62
CA LEU A 19 -3.54 -0.65 9.67
C LEU A 19 -4.49 -1.05 8.53
N PHE A 20 -4.03 -0.91 7.31
CA PHE A 20 -4.70 -1.45 6.13
C PHE A 20 -4.03 -2.77 5.73
N ILE A 21 -4.82 -3.83 5.51
CA ILE A 21 -4.33 -5.16 5.19
C ILE A 21 -4.78 -5.54 3.78
N CYS A 22 -3.82 -5.81 2.89
CA CYS A 22 -4.05 -6.22 1.50
C CYS A 22 -3.47 -7.63 1.25
N PRO A 23 -4.20 -8.70 1.63
CA PRO A 23 -3.72 -10.08 1.52
C PRO A 23 -4.03 -10.69 0.14
N SER A 24 -3.93 -9.92 -0.92
CA SER A 24 -4.21 -10.36 -2.28
C SER A 24 -3.25 -11.48 -2.70
N ILE A 25 -3.76 -12.50 -3.36
CA ILE A 25 -2.93 -13.56 -4.00
C ILE A 25 -2.61 -13.24 -5.46
N TYR A 26 -3.29 -12.26 -6.02
CA TYR A 26 -3.05 -11.68 -7.34
C TYR A 26 -3.45 -10.21 -7.30
N GLU A 27 -2.53 -9.31 -7.67
CA GLU A 27 -2.77 -7.87 -7.67
C GLU A 27 -1.91 -7.18 -8.75
N PRO A 28 -2.49 -6.60 -9.80
CA PRO A 28 -1.71 -5.96 -10.86
C PRO A 28 -0.86 -4.79 -10.38
N LEU A 29 -1.39 -3.91 -9.54
CA LEU A 29 -0.67 -2.76 -8.98
C LEU A 29 -0.97 -2.54 -7.49
N GLY A 30 -2.24 -2.61 -7.10
CA GLY A 30 -2.65 -2.35 -5.72
C GLY A 30 -2.97 -0.89 -5.44
N ILE A 31 -3.80 -0.25 -6.26
CA ILE A 31 -4.24 1.15 -6.08
C ILE A 31 -4.80 1.38 -4.68
N VAL A 32 -5.51 0.41 -4.12
CA VAL A 32 -6.05 0.49 -2.75
C VAL A 32 -4.97 0.71 -1.69
N ASN A 33 -3.75 0.22 -1.92
CA ASN A 33 -2.62 0.48 -1.03
C ASN A 33 -2.18 1.95 -1.12
N LEU A 34 -2.21 2.54 -2.34
CA LEU A 34 -1.93 3.97 -2.52
C LEU A 34 -2.98 4.84 -1.84
N GLU A 35 -4.25 4.44 -1.88
CA GLU A 35 -5.34 5.14 -1.18
C GLU A 35 -5.12 5.12 0.33
N ALA A 36 -4.77 3.96 0.91
CA ALA A 36 -4.44 3.84 2.33
C ALA A 36 -3.21 4.67 2.70
N MET A 37 -2.14 4.58 1.92
CA MET A 37 -0.92 5.37 2.10
C MET A 37 -1.21 6.88 1.99
N GLY A 38 -2.06 7.30 1.05
CA GLY A 38 -2.52 8.68 0.91
C GLY A 38 -3.23 9.22 2.16
N CYS A 39 -3.88 8.35 2.92
CA CYS A 39 -4.54 8.63 4.18
C CYS A 39 -3.63 8.51 5.42
N GLU A 40 -2.32 8.35 5.25
CA GLU A 40 -1.34 8.08 6.31
C GLU A 40 -1.58 6.77 7.08
N THR A 41 -2.27 5.82 6.46
CA THR A 41 -2.51 4.50 7.05
C THR A 41 -1.38 3.55 6.68
N ALA A 42 -0.81 2.88 7.67
CA ALA A 42 0.20 1.85 7.44
C ALA A 42 -0.37 0.69 6.63
N VAL A 43 0.42 0.09 5.75
CA VAL A 43 0.00 -1.02 4.90
C VAL A 43 0.74 -2.30 5.26
N LEU A 44 -0.02 -3.40 5.42
CA LEU A 44 0.50 -4.75 5.41
C LEU A 44 -0.04 -5.45 4.16
N GLY A 45 0.83 -5.73 3.20
CA GLY A 45 0.45 -6.35 1.94
C GLY A 45 1.11 -7.72 1.71
N SER A 46 0.56 -8.49 0.78
CA SER A 46 1.25 -9.65 0.23
C SER A 46 2.33 -9.21 -0.77
N ARG A 47 3.42 -9.96 -0.84
CA ARG A 47 4.49 -9.73 -1.82
C ARG A 47 4.14 -10.39 -3.15
N VAL A 48 3.11 -9.86 -3.82
CA VAL A 48 2.65 -10.36 -5.13
C VAL A 48 2.39 -9.22 -6.11
N GLY A 49 2.53 -9.50 -7.39
CA GLY A 49 2.24 -8.55 -8.47
C GLY A 49 2.91 -7.20 -8.28
N GLY A 50 2.13 -6.12 -8.40
CA GLY A 50 2.60 -4.74 -8.26
C GLY A 50 2.63 -4.20 -6.82
N ILE A 51 2.16 -4.95 -5.81
CA ILE A 51 2.19 -4.46 -4.42
C ILE A 51 3.59 -4.04 -3.97
N PRO A 52 4.69 -4.79 -4.27
CA PRO A 52 6.05 -4.37 -3.93
C PRO A 52 6.55 -3.10 -4.63
N GLU A 53 5.93 -2.70 -5.73
CA GLU A 53 6.24 -1.42 -6.39
C GLU A 53 5.66 -0.24 -5.61
N VAL A 54 4.50 -0.45 -4.99
CA VAL A 54 3.78 0.55 -4.20
C VAL A 54 4.34 0.63 -2.79
N VAL A 55 4.36 -0.48 -2.07
CA VAL A 55 4.77 -0.57 -0.66
C VAL A 55 6.26 -0.91 -0.58
N ALA A 56 7.05 0.02 -0.05
CA ALA A 56 8.45 -0.23 0.27
C ALA A 56 8.53 -0.99 1.61
N ASP A 57 8.93 -2.26 1.54
CA ASP A 57 8.96 -3.16 2.69
C ASP A 57 9.85 -2.63 3.82
N LYS A 58 9.33 -2.62 5.05
CA LYS A 58 9.96 -2.09 6.26
C LYS A 58 10.25 -0.58 6.25
N GLU A 59 9.78 0.14 5.22
CA GLU A 59 9.93 1.59 5.12
C GLU A 59 8.58 2.31 5.16
N THR A 60 7.63 1.87 4.32
CA THR A 60 6.28 2.47 4.22
C THR A 60 5.16 1.50 4.59
N GLY A 61 5.51 0.32 5.03
CA GLY A 61 4.63 -0.78 5.38
C GLY A 61 5.41 -2.07 5.48
N GLU A 62 4.72 -3.19 5.48
CA GLU A 62 5.34 -4.50 5.47
C GLU A 62 4.74 -5.42 4.40
N LEU A 63 5.57 -6.33 3.90
CA LEU A 63 5.17 -7.32 2.91
C LEU A 63 5.35 -8.74 3.45
N VAL A 64 4.33 -9.57 3.23
CA VAL A 64 4.32 -11.00 3.58
C VAL A 64 4.42 -11.82 2.30
N ASP A 65 5.35 -12.77 2.28
CA ASP A 65 5.56 -13.62 1.12
C ASP A 65 4.38 -14.60 0.93
N TYR A 66 3.93 -14.75 -0.31
CA TYR A 66 2.96 -15.74 -0.73
C TYR A 66 3.61 -16.68 -1.74
N ASN A 67 3.76 -17.94 -1.38
CA ASN A 67 4.41 -18.98 -2.19
C ASN A 67 3.42 -19.94 -2.87
N GLY A 68 2.12 -19.62 -2.85
CA GLY A 68 1.06 -20.47 -3.39
C GLY A 68 0.37 -21.36 -2.34
N GLU A 69 0.83 -21.33 -1.08
CA GLU A 69 0.27 -22.12 0.01
C GLU A 69 -0.45 -21.22 1.02
N ALA A 70 -1.74 -21.49 1.27
CA ALA A 70 -2.57 -20.67 2.14
C ALA A 70 -2.12 -20.70 3.61
N ALA A 71 -1.90 -21.90 4.17
CA ALA A 71 -1.64 -22.03 5.60
C ALA A 71 -0.36 -21.34 6.10
N PRO A 72 0.80 -21.44 5.42
CA PRO A 72 1.98 -20.67 5.78
C PRO A 72 1.76 -19.16 5.66
N PHE A 73 1.05 -18.71 4.62
CA PHE A 73 0.74 -17.30 4.39
C PHE A 73 -0.18 -16.74 5.48
N GLU A 74 -1.25 -17.43 5.83
CA GLU A 74 -2.19 -17.04 6.89
C GLU A 74 -1.46 -16.92 8.24
N LYS A 75 -0.56 -17.87 8.54
CA LYS A 75 0.26 -17.81 9.75
C LYS A 75 1.16 -16.58 9.77
N ALA A 76 1.92 -16.36 8.71
CA ALA A 76 2.83 -15.20 8.60
C ALA A 76 2.08 -13.87 8.65
N LEU A 77 0.90 -13.80 8.02
CA LEU A 77 0.03 -12.62 8.06
C LEU A 77 -0.47 -12.36 9.48
N THR A 78 -0.94 -13.39 10.18
CA THR A 78 -1.41 -13.31 11.56
C THR A 78 -0.30 -12.82 12.51
N GLU A 79 0.90 -13.37 12.38
CA GLU A 79 2.06 -12.95 13.17
C GLU A 79 2.43 -11.48 12.91
N SER A 80 2.40 -11.06 11.63
CA SER A 80 2.70 -9.68 11.25
C SER A 80 1.64 -8.70 11.77
N ILE A 81 0.35 -9.03 11.67
CA ILE A 81 -0.75 -8.21 12.22
C ILE A 81 -0.56 -8.05 13.73
N THR A 82 -0.41 -9.16 14.45
CA THR A 82 -0.27 -9.16 15.92
C THR A 82 0.90 -8.31 16.37
N ARG A 83 2.04 -8.43 15.70
CA ARG A 83 3.24 -7.68 16.01
C ARG A 83 3.10 -6.18 15.69
N LEU A 84 2.53 -5.84 14.54
CA LEU A 84 2.34 -4.46 14.11
C LEU A 84 1.33 -3.72 14.99
N MET A 85 0.21 -4.35 15.33
CA MET A 85 -0.80 -3.76 16.23
C MET A 85 -0.27 -3.51 17.65
N ALA A 86 0.78 -4.21 18.06
CA ALA A 86 1.48 -3.93 19.32
C ALA A 86 2.48 -2.77 19.23
N GLN A 87 2.66 -2.15 18.05
CA GLN A 87 3.66 -1.11 17.78
C GLN A 87 3.05 0.15 17.14
N PRO A 88 2.21 0.91 17.85
CA PRO A 88 1.50 2.05 17.28
C PRO A 88 2.43 3.13 16.70
N GLU A 89 3.59 3.36 17.31
CA GLU A 89 4.56 4.34 16.79
C GLU A 89 5.20 3.89 15.47
N LEU A 90 5.38 2.59 15.26
CA LEU A 90 5.84 2.05 13.98
C LEU A 90 4.76 2.21 12.90
N LEU A 91 3.49 1.96 13.22
CA LEU A 91 2.38 2.18 12.31
C LEU A 91 2.29 3.65 11.87
N LYS A 92 2.41 4.60 12.79
CA LYS A 92 2.45 6.04 12.46
C LYS A 92 3.64 6.39 11.55
N LYS A 93 4.82 5.84 11.84
CA LYS A 93 6.00 6.04 11.01
C LYS A 93 5.79 5.51 9.59
N TYR A 94 5.24 4.32 9.45
CA TYR A 94 4.93 3.73 8.13
C TYR A 94 3.88 4.55 7.39
N GLY A 95 2.82 4.98 8.06
CA GLY A 95 1.78 5.81 7.47
C GLY A 95 2.32 7.13 6.91
N ALA A 96 3.08 7.88 7.70
CA ALA A 96 3.69 9.14 7.27
C ALA A 96 4.66 8.94 6.09
N ALA A 97 5.54 7.93 6.17
CA ALA A 97 6.44 7.57 5.07
C ALA A 97 5.69 7.10 3.82
N GLY A 98 4.61 6.35 4.01
CA GLY A 98 3.71 5.89 2.95
C GLY A 98 3.09 7.04 2.19
N ARG A 99 2.51 8.01 2.89
CA ARG A 99 1.94 9.22 2.26
C ARG A 99 2.99 10.00 1.47
N ALA A 100 4.16 10.23 2.04
CA ALA A 100 5.24 10.92 1.35
C ALA A 100 5.65 10.20 0.05
N ARG A 101 5.76 8.86 0.10
CA ARG A 101 6.06 8.04 -1.08
C ARG A 101 4.93 8.10 -2.12
N ALA A 102 3.67 7.95 -1.71
CA ALA A 102 2.51 7.98 -2.60
C ALA A 102 2.45 9.31 -3.36
N GLN A 103 2.58 10.44 -2.67
CA GLN A 103 2.62 11.76 -3.30
C GLN A 103 3.80 11.94 -4.26
N LYS A 104 5.00 11.52 -3.84
CA LYS A 104 6.24 11.74 -4.60
C LYS A 104 6.32 10.91 -5.87
N LEU A 105 5.86 9.65 -5.85
CA LEU A 105 6.09 8.71 -6.94
C LEU A 105 4.83 8.40 -7.75
N PHE A 106 3.65 8.50 -7.15
CA PHE A 106 2.38 8.07 -7.74
C PHE A 106 1.35 9.21 -7.87
N GLY A 107 1.69 10.42 -7.40
CA GLY A 107 0.87 11.61 -7.63
C GLY A 107 0.80 11.98 -9.13
N TRP A 108 -0.29 12.58 -9.56
CA TRP A 108 -0.50 12.94 -10.96
C TRP A 108 0.63 13.79 -11.56
N ASP A 109 1.21 14.70 -10.78
CA ASP A 109 2.35 15.51 -11.24
C ASP A 109 3.59 14.65 -11.55
N ALA A 110 3.88 13.66 -10.70
CA ALA A 110 4.98 12.72 -10.92
C ALA A 110 4.75 11.85 -12.16
N VAL A 111 3.54 11.31 -12.30
CA VAL A 111 3.14 10.49 -13.46
C VAL A 111 3.20 11.31 -14.74
N ALA A 112 2.69 12.55 -14.73
CA ALA A 112 2.74 13.46 -15.88
C ALA A 112 4.19 13.77 -16.29
N ALA A 113 5.06 14.09 -15.32
CA ALA A 113 6.47 14.36 -15.59
C ALA A 113 7.19 13.17 -16.23
N LEU A 114 6.99 11.96 -15.71
CA LEU A 114 7.55 10.73 -16.26
C LEU A 114 7.02 10.44 -17.67
N THR A 115 5.75 10.68 -17.92
CA THR A 115 5.13 10.50 -19.23
C THR A 115 5.72 11.47 -20.25
N VAL A 116 5.86 12.74 -19.91
CA VAL A 116 6.49 13.75 -20.78
C VAL A 116 7.94 13.41 -21.08
N ASP A 117 8.69 12.96 -20.07
CA ASP A 117 10.08 12.55 -20.25
C ASP A 117 10.20 11.32 -21.18
N LEU A 118 9.31 10.35 -21.03
CA LEU A 118 9.25 9.21 -21.93
C LEU A 118 8.98 9.66 -23.38
N TYR A 119 8.01 10.53 -23.60
CA TYR A 119 7.71 11.04 -24.94
C TYR A 119 8.92 11.76 -25.54
N ARG A 120 9.60 12.62 -24.78
CA ARG A 120 10.80 13.31 -25.26
C ARG A 120 11.88 12.34 -25.72
N ARG A 121 12.07 11.23 -24.99
CA ARG A 121 13.06 10.20 -25.36
C ARG A 121 12.68 9.40 -26.61
N VAL A 122 11.39 9.21 -26.84
CA VAL A 122 10.90 8.42 -28.00
C VAL A 122 10.90 9.24 -29.29
N ILE A 123 10.67 10.56 -29.21
CA ILE A 123 10.58 11.44 -30.39
C ILE A 123 11.89 12.18 -30.71
N ALA A 124 12.92 12.01 -29.87
CA ALA A 124 14.26 12.55 -30.14
C ALA A 124 15.07 11.58 -31.01
#